data_83d75081a182d537423eae4ba61fdcfb
#
_entry.id   83d75081a182d537423eae4ba61fdcfb
#
_cell.length_a   1.000
_cell.length_b   1.000
_cell.length_c   1.000
_cell.angle_alpha   90.00
_cell.angle_beta   90.00
_cell.angle_gamma   90.00
#
_symmetry.space_group_name_H-M   'P 1'
#
loop_
_entity.id
_entity.type
_entity.pdbx_description
1 polymer ?
#
loop_
_entity_poly.entity_id
_entity_poly.type
_entity_poly.pdbx_seq_one_letter_code
_entity_poly.pdbx_strand_id
1 'polypeptide(L)'
;MQANKYFQVKELVSSKIYNQYGDDAIKFLDPKALEALENVREILNAPLICNNWAAGGSRNYSGYREPGCGVGVKNSYHCIDINTEILTNHGWKTYNTIDIQNDKVYSYNIDKNGIEIVPIQQYFFQKYDGEIIQIQNKLIDIFVTDQHRLLTKAKNNYKDREFYRFELAKDSFGKRREIMNAANNLSVSEDFDLNIWRLAMAVIADGSISKKNIRKYNNFVFKLVKERDINELENILYNLNLSYSKTKVISYYLSNGDPYYCWQYILPVTKVTKSVLDIIGKNKKIPNTVLELPSYILKELLITYAKFDGTIDKRTNCNCMTIYSTDEHNIDMLQKMSILAGMRCIKRSFTNQKVICNNIETTIREIHHLYIHLNRSETRINEKDWSKKQFSGYVWCVSNRNETIITRRNGKIAIIGNCKGQAFDLISAKLTAKEMREILENNQDKLKYPIRVEKWDNNGEITWLHIDIGNTKGNKIYFFKA
;
A
#
# COMPACT_ATOMS: atom_id res chain seq x y z
N MET A 1 1.31 -17.96 -27.66
CA MET A 1 2.68 -17.87 -27.11
C MET A 1 2.93 -19.02 -26.15
N GLN A 2 4.17 -19.47 -26.02
CA GLN A 2 4.59 -20.42 -24.98
C GLN A 2 4.59 -19.73 -23.61
N ALA A 3 3.95 -20.36 -22.62
CA ALA A 3 4.03 -19.92 -21.23
C ALA A 3 5.30 -20.45 -20.55
N ASN A 4 5.68 -21.69 -20.88
CA ASN A 4 6.95 -22.33 -20.52
C ASN A 4 7.27 -23.42 -21.59
N LYS A 5 8.27 -24.26 -21.35
CA LYS A 5 8.73 -25.30 -22.29
C LYS A 5 7.62 -26.25 -22.78
N TYR A 6 6.60 -26.50 -21.96
CA TYR A 6 5.58 -27.53 -22.22
C TYR A 6 4.16 -27.01 -22.43
N PHE A 7 3.86 -25.78 -21.98
CA PHE A 7 2.51 -25.24 -21.99
C PHE A 7 2.42 -23.92 -22.76
N GLN A 8 1.32 -23.77 -23.52
CA GLN A 8 0.93 -22.49 -24.09
C GLN A 8 0.07 -21.70 -23.08
N VAL A 9 0.03 -20.37 -23.19
CA VAL A 9 -0.78 -19.52 -22.30
C VAL A 9 -2.25 -19.96 -22.28
N LYS A 10 -2.84 -20.26 -23.46
CA LYS A 10 -4.24 -20.70 -23.59
C LYS A 10 -4.56 -22.00 -22.85
N GLU A 11 -3.55 -22.84 -22.57
CA GLU A 11 -3.74 -24.09 -21.81
C GLU A 11 -3.74 -23.85 -20.29
N LEU A 12 -3.30 -22.68 -19.82
CA LEU A 12 -3.14 -22.35 -18.41
C LEU A 12 -4.15 -21.31 -17.91
N VAL A 13 -4.96 -20.73 -18.80
CA VAL A 13 -6.00 -19.75 -18.46
C VAL A 13 -7.36 -20.18 -19.01
N SER A 14 -8.44 -19.62 -18.46
CA SER A 14 -9.79 -19.86 -19.00
C SER A 14 -9.98 -19.24 -20.38
N SER A 15 -10.95 -19.76 -21.15
CA SER A 15 -11.29 -19.23 -22.49
C SER A 15 -11.66 -17.74 -22.43
N LYS A 16 -12.41 -17.33 -21.41
CA LYS A 16 -12.82 -15.93 -21.23
C LYS A 16 -11.63 -15.01 -21.01
N ILE A 17 -10.67 -15.41 -20.16
CA ILE A 17 -9.43 -14.66 -19.92
C ILE A 17 -8.60 -14.60 -21.19
N TYR A 18 -8.44 -15.70 -21.90
CA TYR A 18 -7.67 -15.72 -23.15
C TYR A 18 -8.33 -14.89 -24.26
N ASN A 19 -9.65 -14.95 -24.40
CA ASN A 19 -10.38 -14.14 -25.39
C ASN A 19 -10.27 -12.64 -25.13
N GLN A 20 -10.13 -12.24 -23.87
CA GLN A 20 -9.99 -10.85 -23.48
C GLN A 20 -8.55 -10.32 -23.61
N TYR A 21 -7.56 -11.13 -23.28
CA TYR A 21 -6.16 -10.69 -23.16
C TYR A 21 -5.18 -11.36 -24.12
N GLY A 22 -5.62 -12.41 -24.81
CA GLY A 22 -4.74 -13.18 -25.69
C GLY A 22 -3.54 -13.78 -24.94
N ASP A 23 -2.39 -13.74 -25.56
CA ASP A 23 -1.14 -14.21 -24.96
C ASP A 23 -0.61 -13.30 -23.83
N ASP A 24 -1.09 -12.06 -23.72
CA ASP A 24 -0.81 -11.19 -22.57
C ASP A 24 -1.39 -11.73 -21.25
N ALA A 25 -2.27 -12.73 -21.33
CA ALA A 25 -2.76 -13.43 -20.14
C ALA A 25 -1.66 -14.16 -19.37
N ILE A 26 -0.46 -14.31 -19.90
CA ILE A 26 0.71 -14.83 -19.18
C ILE A 26 1.05 -13.99 -17.93
N LYS A 27 0.76 -12.71 -17.96
CA LYS A 27 0.97 -11.79 -16.82
C LYS A 27 0.15 -12.16 -15.57
N PHE A 28 -0.90 -12.97 -15.73
CA PHE A 28 -1.75 -13.45 -14.65
C PHE A 28 -1.21 -14.71 -13.97
N LEU A 29 -0.19 -15.34 -14.52
CA LEU A 29 0.43 -16.54 -14.00
C LEU A 29 1.69 -16.18 -13.22
N ASP A 30 1.86 -16.76 -12.04
CA ASP A 30 3.06 -16.57 -11.23
C ASP A 30 4.26 -17.23 -11.92
N PRO A 31 5.37 -16.54 -12.21
CA PRO A 31 6.53 -17.12 -12.87
C PRO A 31 7.11 -18.32 -12.12
N LYS A 32 7.13 -18.30 -10.77
CA LYS A 32 7.60 -19.46 -9.97
C LYS A 32 6.63 -20.65 -10.07
N ALA A 33 5.32 -20.39 -10.17
CA ALA A 33 4.34 -21.44 -10.38
C ALA A 33 4.49 -22.07 -11.79
N LEU A 34 4.81 -21.27 -12.80
CA LEU A 34 5.12 -21.75 -14.15
C LEU A 34 6.37 -22.62 -14.18
N GLU A 35 7.43 -22.20 -13.49
CA GLU A 35 8.67 -22.99 -13.35
C GLU A 35 8.44 -24.29 -12.54
N ALA A 36 7.64 -24.22 -11.47
CA ALA A 36 7.26 -25.41 -10.70
C ALA A 36 6.43 -26.39 -11.55
N LEU A 37 5.48 -25.89 -12.35
CA LEU A 37 4.68 -26.68 -13.27
C LEU A 37 5.55 -27.36 -14.34
N GLU A 38 6.53 -26.63 -14.89
CA GLU A 38 7.49 -27.19 -15.85
C GLU A 38 8.31 -28.32 -15.21
N ASN A 39 8.84 -28.11 -14.02
CA ASN A 39 9.62 -29.08 -13.29
C ASN A 39 8.79 -30.32 -12.89
N VAL A 40 7.54 -30.14 -12.46
CA VAL A 40 6.61 -31.24 -12.20
C VAL A 40 6.38 -32.07 -13.47
N ARG A 41 6.19 -31.41 -14.62
CA ARG A 41 6.05 -32.08 -15.92
C ARG A 41 7.29 -32.90 -16.31
N GLU A 42 8.48 -32.42 -16.01
CA GLU A 42 9.76 -33.13 -16.25
C GLU A 42 9.89 -34.36 -15.35
N ILE A 43 9.58 -34.21 -14.05
CA ILE A 43 9.65 -35.34 -13.09
C ILE A 43 8.64 -36.44 -13.46
N LEU A 44 7.42 -36.09 -13.83
CA LEU A 44 6.38 -37.05 -14.21
C LEU A 44 6.65 -37.73 -15.55
N ASN A 45 7.46 -37.13 -16.40
CA ASN A 45 7.76 -37.59 -17.76
C ASN A 45 6.53 -38.05 -18.54
N ALA A 46 5.39 -37.41 -18.34
CA ALA A 46 4.10 -37.73 -18.95
C ALA A 46 3.34 -36.46 -19.38
N PRO A 47 2.61 -36.45 -20.50
CA PRO A 47 1.81 -35.30 -20.91
C PRO A 47 0.82 -34.90 -19.83
N LEU A 48 0.78 -33.60 -19.53
CA LEU A 48 -0.15 -33.00 -18.57
C LEU A 48 -1.11 -32.06 -19.29
N ILE A 49 -2.37 -32.06 -18.89
CA ILE A 49 -3.42 -31.20 -19.39
C ILE A 49 -3.93 -30.36 -18.20
N CYS A 50 -3.84 -29.04 -18.31
CA CYS A 50 -4.50 -28.10 -17.39
C CYS A 50 -5.88 -27.77 -17.97
N ASN A 51 -5.96 -26.99 -19.05
CA ASN A 51 -7.18 -26.73 -19.82
C ASN A 51 -7.04 -27.28 -21.25
N ASN A 52 -8.15 -27.72 -21.85
CA ASN A 52 -8.19 -28.21 -23.23
C ASN A 52 -9.29 -27.56 -24.07
N TRP A 53 -9.93 -26.51 -23.59
CA TRP A 53 -11.00 -25.79 -24.29
C TRP A 53 -10.58 -25.31 -25.69
N ALA A 54 -9.31 -24.88 -25.85
CA ALA A 54 -8.77 -24.43 -27.13
C ALA A 54 -8.62 -25.55 -28.19
N ALA A 55 -8.67 -26.82 -27.75
CA ALA A 55 -8.68 -28.01 -28.61
C ALA A 55 -10.06 -28.69 -28.67
N GLY A 56 -11.13 -27.96 -28.29
CA GLY A 56 -12.50 -28.47 -28.31
C GLY A 56 -12.90 -29.32 -27.11
N GLY A 57 -12.07 -29.40 -26.07
CA GLY A 57 -12.38 -30.12 -24.83
C GLY A 57 -13.17 -29.28 -23.82
N SER A 58 -13.67 -29.93 -22.78
CA SER A 58 -14.54 -29.32 -21.75
C SER A 58 -13.80 -28.67 -20.57
N ARG A 59 -12.48 -28.92 -20.40
CA ARG A 59 -11.72 -28.35 -19.30
C ARG A 59 -11.35 -26.90 -19.60
N ASN A 60 -11.88 -25.98 -18.78
CA ASN A 60 -11.74 -24.53 -18.97
C ASN A 60 -11.26 -23.78 -17.71
N TYR A 61 -11.37 -24.41 -16.53
CA TYR A 61 -11.17 -23.73 -15.25
C TYR A 61 -10.13 -24.40 -14.34
N SER A 62 -9.19 -25.14 -14.93
CA SER A 62 -8.16 -25.89 -14.18
C SER A 62 -6.86 -25.10 -13.96
N GLY A 63 -6.71 -23.99 -14.63
CA GLY A 63 -5.64 -23.00 -14.40
C GLY A 63 -6.20 -21.67 -13.90
N TYR A 64 -5.61 -20.56 -14.36
CA TYR A 64 -6.12 -19.25 -14.02
C TYR A 64 -7.49 -18.97 -14.68
N ARG A 65 -8.43 -18.50 -13.88
CA ARG A 65 -9.82 -18.27 -14.27
C ARG A 65 -10.35 -16.96 -13.73
N GLU A 66 -11.36 -16.42 -14.40
CA GLU A 66 -12.01 -15.19 -13.97
C GLU A 66 -12.76 -15.38 -12.65
N PRO A 67 -12.85 -14.33 -11.83
CA PRO A 67 -13.68 -14.33 -10.62
C PRO A 67 -15.14 -14.63 -10.97
N GLY A 68 -15.81 -15.45 -10.15
CA GLY A 68 -17.23 -15.78 -10.34
C GLY A 68 -17.53 -16.83 -11.39
N CYS A 69 -16.54 -17.58 -11.90
CA CYS A 69 -16.74 -18.69 -12.85
C CYS A 69 -17.55 -19.88 -12.29
N GLY A 70 -17.86 -19.90 -10.99
CA GLY A 70 -18.69 -20.92 -10.34
C GLY A 70 -17.98 -22.26 -10.06
N VAL A 71 -16.73 -22.43 -10.45
CA VAL A 71 -16.00 -23.69 -10.30
C VAL A 71 -14.90 -23.57 -9.26
N GLY A 72 -14.93 -24.41 -8.22
CA GLY A 72 -13.81 -24.67 -7.30
C GLY A 72 -13.36 -23.51 -6.42
N VAL A 73 -14.18 -22.49 -6.17
CA VAL A 73 -13.76 -21.21 -5.57
C VAL A 73 -14.02 -21.10 -4.07
N LYS A 74 -14.42 -22.17 -3.39
CA LYS A 74 -14.82 -22.01 -1.97
C LYS A 74 -13.69 -21.68 -1.00
N ASN A 75 -12.40 -21.86 -1.34
CA ASN A 75 -11.34 -21.87 -0.32
C ASN A 75 -10.03 -21.09 -0.62
N SER A 76 -9.94 -20.28 -1.68
CA SER A 76 -8.68 -19.58 -2.02
C SER A 76 -8.82 -18.06 -2.06
N TYR A 77 -9.35 -17.46 -0.99
CA TYR A 77 -9.55 -16.03 -0.92
C TYR A 77 -8.45 -15.36 -0.10
N HIS A 78 -7.53 -14.67 -0.77
CA HIS A 78 -6.51 -13.83 -0.11
C HIS A 78 -6.90 -12.34 -0.24
N CYS A 79 -8.11 -11.98 0.19
CA CYS A 79 -8.73 -10.69 -0.13
C CYS A 79 -8.95 -9.80 1.10
N ILE A 80 -9.11 -8.50 0.81
CA ILE A 80 -9.49 -7.45 1.74
C ILE A 80 -10.98 -7.07 1.54
N ASP A 81 -11.59 -6.39 2.50
CA ASP A 81 -12.96 -5.89 2.37
C ASP A 81 -13.06 -4.68 1.43
N ILE A 82 -14.28 -4.38 0.96
CA ILE A 82 -14.54 -3.27 0.02
C ILE A 82 -14.27 -1.87 0.60
N ASN A 83 -14.20 -1.74 1.93
CA ASN A 83 -13.91 -0.48 2.62
C ASN A 83 -12.40 -0.23 2.82
N THR A 84 -11.57 -1.20 2.45
CA THR A 84 -10.13 -1.06 2.49
C THR A 84 -9.63 -0.48 1.17
N GLU A 85 -8.80 0.56 1.24
CA GLU A 85 -8.16 1.22 0.09
C GLU A 85 -6.76 0.67 -0.14
N ILE A 86 -6.30 0.70 -1.39
CA ILE A 86 -4.92 0.37 -1.78
C ILE A 86 -4.23 1.64 -2.31
N LEU A 87 -2.96 1.82 -1.94
CA LEU A 87 -2.15 2.95 -2.40
C LEU A 87 -1.64 2.72 -3.82
N THR A 88 -1.99 3.65 -4.72
CA THR A 88 -1.52 3.68 -6.10
C THR A 88 -0.78 4.98 -6.43
N ASN A 89 -0.12 5.03 -7.58
CA ASN A 89 0.49 6.25 -8.12
C ASN A 89 -0.53 7.39 -8.34
N HIS A 90 -1.83 7.07 -8.49
CA HIS A 90 -2.93 8.04 -8.60
C HIS A 90 -3.71 8.22 -7.28
N GLY A 91 -3.13 7.82 -6.15
CA GLY A 91 -3.71 7.99 -4.83
C GLY A 91 -4.32 6.73 -4.24
N TRP A 92 -5.12 6.92 -3.21
CA TRP A 92 -5.85 5.84 -2.57
C TRP A 92 -7.02 5.40 -3.45
N LYS A 93 -7.11 4.11 -3.73
CA LYS A 93 -8.13 3.50 -4.57
C LYS A 93 -8.89 2.42 -3.84
N THR A 94 -10.19 2.37 -4.08
CA THR A 94 -11.11 1.32 -3.65
C THR A 94 -11.36 0.34 -4.81
N TYR A 95 -12.08 -0.74 -4.53
CA TYR A 95 -12.42 -1.78 -5.51
C TYR A 95 -13.08 -1.24 -6.80
N ASN A 96 -13.84 -0.15 -6.72
CA ASN A 96 -14.59 0.45 -7.84
C ASN A 96 -13.89 1.66 -8.49
N THR A 97 -12.77 2.12 -7.94
CA THR A 97 -12.02 3.28 -8.45
C THR A 97 -10.65 2.92 -9.00
N ILE A 98 -10.18 1.68 -8.76
CA ILE A 98 -8.91 1.19 -9.27
C ILE A 98 -8.99 0.94 -10.79
N ASP A 99 -8.01 1.43 -11.52
CA ASP A 99 -7.86 1.21 -12.96
C ASP A 99 -6.65 0.30 -13.21
N ILE A 100 -6.91 -0.96 -13.57
CA ILE A 100 -5.88 -1.99 -13.72
C ILE A 100 -4.88 -1.65 -14.84
N GLN A 101 -5.30 -0.87 -15.85
CA GLN A 101 -4.46 -0.54 -17.00
C GLN A 101 -3.52 0.63 -16.70
N ASN A 102 -3.99 1.63 -15.95
CA ASN A 102 -3.29 2.88 -15.74
C ASN A 102 -2.72 3.03 -14.32
N ASP A 103 -3.31 2.37 -13.31
CA ASP A 103 -2.80 2.39 -11.95
C ASP A 103 -1.61 1.44 -11.77
N LYS A 104 -0.61 1.92 -11.03
CA LYS A 104 0.48 1.12 -10.47
C LYS A 104 0.39 1.19 -8.96
N VAL A 105 0.69 0.12 -8.26
CA VAL A 105 0.61 0.10 -6.79
C VAL A 105 1.96 0.36 -6.14
N TYR A 106 1.96 1.07 -5.03
CA TYR A 106 3.09 1.08 -4.11
C TYR A 106 3.13 -0.26 -3.39
N SER A 107 4.29 -0.90 -3.43
CA SER A 107 4.50 -2.24 -2.91
C SER A 107 5.84 -2.34 -2.20
N TYR A 108 5.87 -3.01 -1.07
CA TYR A 108 7.10 -3.27 -0.33
C TYR A 108 7.84 -4.46 -0.94
N ASN A 109 9.07 -4.23 -1.33
CA ASN A 109 9.99 -5.27 -1.81
C ASN A 109 10.79 -5.81 -0.62
N ILE A 110 10.56 -7.08 -0.27
CA ILE A 110 11.20 -7.72 0.90
C ILE A 110 12.72 -7.81 0.71
N ASP A 111 13.17 -8.16 -0.49
CA ASP A 111 14.60 -8.35 -0.79
C ASP A 111 15.37 -7.04 -0.76
N LYS A 112 14.74 -5.95 -1.22
CA LYS A 112 15.33 -4.59 -1.25
C LYS A 112 15.07 -3.79 0.02
N ASN A 113 14.23 -4.29 0.91
CA ASN A 113 13.81 -3.65 2.16
C ASN A 113 13.28 -2.21 1.96
N GLY A 114 12.37 -2.03 1.00
CA GLY A 114 11.82 -0.72 0.70
C GLY A 114 10.59 -0.76 -0.20
N ILE A 115 9.96 0.39 -0.38
CA ILE A 115 8.74 0.54 -1.19
C ILE A 115 9.12 1.00 -2.59
N GLU A 116 8.58 0.33 -3.61
CA GLU A 116 8.68 0.72 -5.03
C GLU A 116 7.31 0.70 -5.69
N ILE A 117 7.20 1.39 -6.84
CA ILE A 117 5.98 1.39 -7.66
C ILE A 117 6.07 0.24 -8.65
N VAL A 118 5.04 -0.61 -8.67
CA VAL A 118 4.97 -1.78 -9.56
C VAL A 118 3.63 -1.87 -10.27
N PRO A 119 3.59 -2.41 -11.50
CA PRO A 119 2.33 -2.64 -12.22
C PRO A 119 1.43 -3.61 -11.46
N ILE A 120 0.12 -3.39 -11.59
CA ILE A 120 -0.89 -4.38 -11.18
C ILE A 120 -0.84 -5.52 -12.21
N GLN A 121 -0.74 -6.75 -11.71
CA GLN A 121 -0.77 -7.95 -12.53
C GLN A 121 -2.17 -8.52 -12.66
N GLN A 122 -2.95 -8.50 -11.56
CA GLN A 122 -4.30 -9.06 -11.51
C GLN A 122 -5.19 -8.24 -10.60
N TYR A 123 -6.48 -8.29 -10.87
CA TYR A 123 -7.55 -7.74 -10.04
C TYR A 123 -8.54 -8.83 -9.68
N PHE A 124 -8.88 -8.92 -8.39
CA PHE A 124 -9.84 -9.88 -7.83
C PHE A 124 -10.97 -9.13 -7.17
N PHE A 125 -12.20 -9.44 -7.56
CA PHE A 125 -13.41 -8.92 -6.93
C PHE A 125 -14.47 -10.03 -6.96
N GLN A 126 -14.97 -10.41 -5.78
CA GLN A 126 -15.88 -11.54 -5.70
C GLN A 126 -16.73 -11.51 -4.45
N LYS A 127 -17.88 -12.22 -4.49
CA LYS A 127 -18.69 -12.49 -3.32
C LYS A 127 -17.99 -13.49 -2.42
N TYR A 128 -17.97 -13.22 -1.14
CA TYR A 128 -17.38 -14.06 -0.11
C TYR A 128 -18.42 -14.32 0.99
N ASP A 129 -18.54 -15.57 1.41
CA ASP A 129 -19.35 -15.98 2.53
C ASP A 129 -18.51 -16.92 3.40
N GLY A 130 -18.08 -16.44 4.55
CA GLY A 130 -17.15 -17.17 5.39
C GLY A 130 -16.58 -16.34 6.54
N GLU A 131 -15.54 -16.87 7.17
CA GLU A 131 -14.89 -16.23 8.32
C GLU A 131 -13.92 -15.14 7.86
N ILE A 132 -14.07 -13.94 8.41
CA ILE A 132 -13.13 -12.83 8.25
C ILE A 132 -12.38 -12.61 9.56
N ILE A 133 -11.08 -12.31 9.43
CA ILE A 133 -10.21 -11.94 10.53
C ILE A 133 -10.03 -10.42 10.54
N GLN A 134 -10.34 -9.83 11.68
CA GLN A 134 -10.06 -8.42 11.94
C GLN A 134 -8.90 -8.29 12.92
N ILE A 135 -7.96 -7.40 12.61
CA ILE A 135 -6.88 -6.95 13.49
C ILE A 135 -7.10 -5.48 13.74
N GLN A 136 -7.50 -5.10 14.95
CA GLN A 136 -7.87 -3.72 15.23
C GLN A 136 -7.34 -3.25 16.58
N ASN A 137 -6.63 -2.11 16.54
CA ASN A 137 -6.27 -1.31 17.71
C ASN A 137 -6.21 0.18 17.36
N LYS A 138 -5.65 1.01 18.24
CA LYS A 138 -5.55 2.47 17.99
C LYS A 138 -4.71 2.81 16.75
N LEU A 139 -3.80 1.93 16.32
CA LEU A 139 -2.76 2.20 15.32
C LEU A 139 -2.98 1.45 14.00
N ILE A 140 -3.77 0.39 13.98
CA ILE A 140 -3.97 -0.46 12.82
C ILE A 140 -5.45 -0.91 12.72
N ASP A 141 -5.92 -1.13 11.52
CA ASP A 141 -7.22 -1.74 11.22
C ASP A 141 -7.10 -2.55 9.92
N ILE A 142 -7.12 -3.87 10.06
CA ILE A 142 -7.02 -4.82 8.94
C ILE A 142 -8.27 -5.69 9.00
N PHE A 143 -8.92 -5.91 7.87
CA PHE A 143 -10.10 -6.73 7.74
C PHE A 143 -9.98 -7.60 6.50
N VAL A 144 -9.64 -8.88 6.69
CA VAL A 144 -9.19 -9.78 5.64
C VAL A 144 -9.81 -11.16 5.78
N THR A 145 -9.91 -11.87 4.67
CA THR A 145 -10.31 -13.30 4.69
C THR A 145 -9.31 -14.12 5.51
N ASP A 146 -9.75 -15.23 6.04
CA ASP A 146 -8.95 -16.11 6.92
C ASP A 146 -7.67 -16.63 6.25
N GLN A 147 -7.70 -16.86 4.94
CA GLN A 147 -6.56 -17.31 4.14
C GLN A 147 -5.62 -16.17 3.70
N HIS A 148 -5.98 -14.91 3.96
CA HIS A 148 -5.16 -13.77 3.52
C HIS A 148 -3.74 -13.84 4.08
N ARG A 149 -2.76 -13.49 3.26
CA ARG A 149 -1.35 -13.46 3.66
C ARG A 149 -1.02 -12.14 4.34
N LEU A 150 -0.61 -12.21 5.57
CA LEU A 150 -0.09 -11.08 6.33
C LEU A 150 1.43 -11.06 6.25
N LEU A 151 2.02 -9.90 6.06
CA LEU A 151 3.47 -9.70 6.20
C LEU A 151 3.76 -9.38 7.67
N THR A 152 4.24 -10.38 8.41
CA THR A 152 4.41 -10.28 9.85
C THR A 152 5.82 -10.60 10.29
N LYS A 153 6.19 -10.06 11.45
CA LYS A 153 7.40 -10.41 12.17
C LYS A 153 7.01 -10.94 13.54
N ALA A 154 7.51 -12.15 13.88
CA ALA A 154 7.28 -12.74 15.19
C ALA A 154 8.17 -12.07 16.23
N LYS A 155 7.60 -11.68 17.36
CA LYS A 155 8.36 -11.18 18.50
C LYS A 155 8.52 -12.29 19.55
N ASN A 156 9.63 -13.02 19.49
CA ASN A 156 10.06 -13.94 20.52
C ASN A 156 11.47 -13.59 20.98
N ASN A 157 11.80 -13.90 22.23
CA ASN A 157 13.11 -13.64 22.85
C ASN A 157 14.27 -14.49 22.28
N TYR A 158 14.06 -15.21 21.17
CA TYR A 158 15.06 -16.06 20.53
C TYR A 158 15.51 -15.46 19.18
N LYS A 159 16.80 -15.47 18.95
CA LYS A 159 17.56 -14.81 17.88
C LYS A 159 17.13 -15.12 16.43
N ASP A 160 16.30 -16.11 16.17
CA ASP A 160 16.08 -16.63 14.82
C ASP A 160 14.85 -16.07 14.10
N ARG A 161 14.24 -14.94 14.55
CA ARG A 161 12.96 -14.46 14.00
C ARG A 161 12.88 -12.95 13.84
N GLU A 162 13.97 -12.33 13.39
CA GLU A 162 14.01 -10.88 13.16
C GLU A 162 13.46 -10.43 11.79
N PHE A 163 13.10 -11.38 10.90
CA PHE A 163 12.71 -11.08 9.54
C PHE A 163 11.19 -11.11 9.34
N TYR A 164 10.70 -10.21 8.47
CA TYR A 164 9.33 -10.25 7.98
C TYR A 164 9.12 -11.46 7.07
N ARG A 165 7.99 -12.12 7.26
CA ARG A 165 7.58 -13.26 6.44
C ARG A 165 6.07 -13.26 6.22
N PHE A 166 5.63 -13.94 5.17
CA PHE A 166 4.22 -14.17 4.94
C PHE A 166 3.69 -15.28 5.86
N GLU A 167 2.61 -14.98 6.57
CA GLU A 167 1.82 -15.94 7.35
C GLU A 167 0.35 -15.79 6.98
N LEU A 168 -0.42 -16.89 6.96
CA LEU A 168 -1.85 -16.79 6.76
C LEU A 168 -2.51 -16.13 7.99
N ALA A 169 -3.53 -15.33 7.77
CA ALA A 169 -4.23 -14.64 8.84
C ALA A 169 -4.77 -15.62 9.89
N LYS A 170 -5.35 -16.75 9.46
CA LYS A 170 -5.83 -17.83 10.35
C LYS A 170 -4.71 -18.44 11.19
N ASP A 171 -3.49 -18.61 10.63
CA ASP A 171 -2.36 -19.21 11.32
C ASP A 171 -1.70 -18.23 12.30
N SER A 172 -1.87 -16.93 12.06
CA SER A 172 -1.38 -15.84 12.92
C SER A 172 -2.38 -15.42 13.98
N PHE A 173 -3.63 -15.87 13.89
CA PHE A 173 -4.73 -15.46 14.78
C PHE A 173 -4.37 -15.65 16.26
N GLY A 174 -4.63 -14.62 17.06
CA GLY A 174 -4.35 -14.61 18.49
C GLY A 174 -2.87 -14.56 18.88
N LYS A 175 -1.95 -14.46 17.92
CA LYS A 175 -0.50 -14.41 18.20
C LYS A 175 0.01 -12.97 18.26
N ARG A 176 1.03 -12.73 19.07
CA ARG A 176 1.77 -11.46 19.07
C ARG A 176 2.60 -11.33 17.81
N ARG A 177 2.38 -10.25 17.07
CA ARG A 177 3.05 -9.96 15.80
C ARG A 177 3.42 -8.48 15.70
N GLU A 178 4.37 -8.18 14.83
CA GLU A 178 4.62 -6.82 14.35
C GLU A 178 4.22 -6.77 12.88
N ILE A 179 3.48 -5.73 12.50
CA ILE A 179 3.03 -5.47 11.12
C ILE A 179 3.61 -4.14 10.68
N MET A 180 4.18 -4.12 9.48
CA MET A 180 4.78 -2.93 8.88
C MET A 180 3.69 -1.95 8.44
N ASN A 181 3.91 -0.65 8.68
CA ASN A 181 3.03 0.43 8.25
C ASN A 181 3.72 1.36 7.23
N ALA A 182 5.06 1.38 7.23
CA ALA A 182 5.86 2.28 6.41
C ALA A 182 7.24 1.68 6.15
N ALA A 183 7.88 2.08 5.05
CA ALA A 183 9.26 1.72 4.74
C ALA A 183 9.90 2.79 3.83
N ASN A 184 11.20 2.69 3.60
CA ASN A 184 11.92 3.64 2.76
C ASN A 184 11.49 3.55 1.29
N ASN A 185 11.44 4.71 0.63
CA ASN A 185 11.17 4.85 -0.81
C ASN A 185 12.40 4.39 -1.63
N LEU A 186 12.15 3.50 -2.60
CA LEU A 186 13.17 3.03 -3.54
C LEU A 186 13.02 3.69 -4.93
N SER A 187 11.86 4.31 -5.20
CA SER A 187 11.58 4.99 -6.47
C SER A 187 11.92 6.47 -6.35
N VAL A 188 13.22 6.81 -6.37
CA VAL A 188 13.70 8.14 -6.06
C VAL A 188 14.34 8.83 -7.27
N SER A 189 14.17 10.15 -7.34
CA SER A 189 14.89 11.06 -8.21
C SER A 189 16.00 11.77 -7.41
N GLU A 190 17.15 11.99 -8.03
CA GLU A 190 18.26 12.74 -7.44
C GLU A 190 18.23 14.23 -7.83
N ASP A 191 17.39 14.64 -8.77
CA ASP A 191 17.28 16.02 -9.23
C ASP A 191 16.23 16.80 -8.41
N PHE A 192 16.68 17.41 -7.31
CA PHE A 192 15.83 18.25 -6.46
C PHE A 192 16.64 19.34 -5.73
N ASP A 193 15.99 20.46 -5.41
CA ASP A 193 16.49 21.47 -4.48
C ASP A 193 15.66 21.42 -3.18
N LEU A 194 16.29 20.99 -2.10
CA LEU A 194 15.65 20.86 -0.78
C LEU A 194 15.01 22.17 -0.31
N ASN A 195 15.68 23.30 -0.48
CA ASN A 195 15.18 24.57 0.03
C ASN A 195 14.00 25.10 -0.79
N ILE A 196 13.96 24.83 -2.09
CA ILE A 196 12.79 25.11 -2.93
C ILE A 196 11.59 24.29 -2.42
N TRP A 197 11.78 22.99 -2.15
CA TRP A 197 10.73 22.15 -1.58
C TRP A 197 10.32 22.56 -0.17
N ARG A 198 11.25 22.96 0.69
CA ARG A 198 10.93 23.50 2.04
C ARG A 198 10.09 24.77 1.92
N LEU A 199 10.43 25.68 1.01
CA LEU A 199 9.63 26.89 0.76
C LEU A 199 8.23 26.51 0.23
N ALA A 200 8.13 25.54 -0.67
CA ALA A 200 6.86 25.03 -1.18
C ALA A 200 5.98 24.53 -0.03
N MET A 201 6.53 23.70 0.89
CA MET A 201 5.81 23.21 2.07
C MET A 201 5.37 24.34 3.00
N ALA A 202 6.22 25.31 3.24
CA ALA A 202 5.89 26.49 4.06
C ALA A 202 4.73 27.30 3.44
N VAL A 203 4.76 27.53 2.10
CA VAL A 203 3.68 28.25 1.39
C VAL A 203 2.38 27.47 1.44
N ILE A 204 2.40 26.13 1.29
CA ILE A 204 1.21 25.30 1.38
C ILE A 204 0.60 25.39 2.79
N ALA A 205 1.44 25.27 3.83
CA ALA A 205 1.00 25.26 5.20
C ALA A 205 0.41 26.62 5.62
N ASP A 206 1.19 27.68 5.58
CA ASP A 206 0.83 28.95 6.24
C ASP A 206 0.97 30.18 5.32
N GLY A 207 1.52 30.00 4.11
CA GLY A 207 1.66 31.07 3.13
C GLY A 207 0.36 31.38 2.39
N SER A 208 0.24 32.60 1.91
CA SER A 208 -0.83 33.03 0.99
C SER A 208 -0.26 33.55 -0.32
N ILE A 209 -1.01 33.38 -1.40
CA ILE A 209 -0.65 33.89 -2.73
C ILE A 209 -1.49 35.13 -2.99
N SER A 210 -0.86 36.31 -2.97
CA SER A 210 -1.58 37.57 -3.17
C SER A 210 -1.72 37.85 -4.66
N LYS A 211 -2.97 38.17 -5.09
CA LYS A 211 -3.24 38.72 -6.42
C LYS A 211 -3.12 40.24 -6.35
N LYS A 212 -2.10 40.85 -6.94
CA LYS A 212 -2.12 42.28 -7.21
C LYS A 212 -2.93 42.53 -8.50
N ASN A 213 -4.00 43.32 -8.39
CA ASN A 213 -4.98 43.58 -9.45
C ASN A 213 -4.43 44.21 -10.74
N ILE A 214 -3.17 44.63 -10.80
CA ILE A 214 -2.61 45.39 -11.93
C ILE A 214 -1.37 44.74 -12.58
N ARG A 215 -0.73 43.76 -11.89
CA ARG A 215 0.42 43.04 -12.46
C ARG A 215 0.19 41.51 -12.34
N LYS A 216 0.43 40.76 -13.40
CA LYS A 216 0.30 39.30 -13.52
C LYS A 216 1.10 38.45 -12.50
N TYR A 217 1.64 39.03 -11.44
CA TYR A 217 2.59 38.38 -10.53
C TYR A 217 2.02 38.19 -9.15
N ASN A 218 2.14 36.97 -8.65
CA ASN A 218 1.67 36.57 -7.33
C ASN A 218 2.84 36.58 -6.34
N ASN A 219 2.80 37.46 -5.32
CA ASN A 219 3.76 37.41 -4.22
C ASN A 219 3.33 36.35 -3.19
N PHE A 220 4.28 35.71 -2.54
CA PHE A 220 3.97 34.92 -1.35
C PHE A 220 3.96 35.85 -0.14
N VAL A 221 2.95 35.71 0.69
CA VAL A 221 2.77 36.48 1.91
C VAL A 221 2.57 35.54 3.09
N PHE A 222 3.37 35.72 4.14
CA PHE A 222 3.21 35.01 5.41
C PHE A 222 2.86 36.01 6.52
N LYS A 223 2.04 35.58 7.47
CA LYS A 223 1.71 36.33 8.69
C LYS A 223 2.01 35.43 9.89
N LEU A 224 3.17 35.61 10.50
CA LEU A 224 3.70 34.71 11.51
C LEU A 224 3.77 35.37 12.86
N VAL A 225 3.46 34.64 13.92
CA VAL A 225 3.53 35.06 15.32
C VAL A 225 4.52 34.22 16.08
N LYS A 226 4.55 32.91 15.84
CA LYS A 226 5.39 31.98 16.60
C LYS A 226 6.85 32.10 16.16
N GLU A 227 7.75 32.25 17.14
CA GLU A 227 9.19 32.33 16.88
C GLU A 227 9.73 31.13 16.10
N ARG A 228 9.21 29.93 16.37
CA ARG A 228 9.55 28.71 15.64
C ARG A 228 9.33 28.85 14.13
N ASP A 229 8.17 29.37 13.74
CA ASP A 229 7.74 29.50 12.36
C ASP A 229 8.56 30.61 11.66
N ILE A 230 8.83 31.70 12.37
CA ILE A 230 9.67 32.82 11.94
C ILE A 230 11.09 32.32 11.64
N ASN A 231 11.72 31.67 12.61
CA ASN A 231 13.08 31.15 12.47
C ASN A 231 13.21 30.13 11.32
N GLU A 232 12.19 29.29 11.15
CA GLU A 232 12.18 28.33 10.02
C GLU A 232 12.07 29.04 8.68
N LEU A 233 11.16 30.03 8.54
CA LEU A 233 11.01 30.77 7.30
C LEU A 233 12.30 31.54 6.96
N GLU A 234 12.88 32.28 7.94
CA GLU A 234 14.10 33.03 7.71
C GLU A 234 15.29 32.13 7.34
N ASN A 235 15.38 30.94 7.93
CA ASN A 235 16.41 29.96 7.55
C ASN A 235 16.23 29.51 6.09
N ILE A 236 15.00 29.21 5.66
CA ILE A 236 14.71 28.82 4.27
C ILE A 236 15.09 29.97 3.32
N LEU A 237 14.67 31.20 3.63
CA LEU A 237 14.93 32.38 2.80
C LEU A 237 16.42 32.70 2.70
N TYR A 238 17.16 32.57 3.80
CA TYR A 238 18.62 32.73 3.83
C TYR A 238 19.31 31.71 2.92
N ASN A 239 18.96 30.42 3.02
CA ASN A 239 19.55 29.36 2.21
C ASN A 239 19.24 29.50 0.72
N LEU A 240 18.09 30.12 0.35
CA LEU A 240 17.72 30.41 -1.03
C LEU A 240 18.25 31.77 -1.53
N ASN A 241 18.95 32.53 -0.68
CA ASN A 241 19.39 33.89 -0.96
C ASN A 241 18.26 34.79 -1.49
N LEU A 242 17.08 34.70 -0.86
CA LEU A 242 15.89 35.44 -1.25
C LEU A 242 15.74 36.72 -0.42
N SER A 243 15.61 37.84 -1.12
CA SER A 243 15.21 39.10 -0.49
C SER A 243 13.71 39.09 -0.17
N TYR A 244 13.34 39.71 0.96
CA TYR A 244 11.96 39.84 1.41
C TYR A 244 11.76 41.15 2.16
N SER A 245 10.51 41.59 2.29
CA SER A 245 10.14 42.64 3.24
C SER A 245 9.56 42.00 4.51
N LYS A 246 9.97 42.50 5.70
CA LYS A 246 9.46 42.10 7.01
C LYS A 246 8.90 43.32 7.72
N THR A 247 7.61 43.28 8.07
CA THR A 247 6.90 44.40 8.67
C THR A 247 6.04 43.92 9.83
N LYS A 248 6.05 44.61 10.95
CA LYS A 248 5.13 44.32 12.04
C LYS A 248 3.76 44.94 11.75
N VAL A 249 2.72 44.12 11.71
CA VAL A 249 1.35 44.56 11.37
C VAL A 249 0.36 44.04 12.42
N ILE A 250 -0.78 44.75 12.54
CA ILE A 250 -1.87 44.28 13.39
C ILE A 250 -2.55 43.11 12.68
N SER A 251 -2.64 41.97 13.36
CA SER A 251 -3.34 40.79 12.88
C SER A 251 -4.84 40.90 13.15
N TYR A 252 -5.20 41.22 14.39
CA TYR A 252 -6.57 41.45 14.87
C TYR A 252 -6.53 42.21 16.20
N TYR A 253 -7.71 42.59 16.70
CA TYR A 253 -7.85 43.20 18.03
C TYR A 253 -8.38 42.14 19.01
N LEU A 254 -7.81 42.12 20.21
CA LEU A 254 -8.27 41.28 21.31
C LEU A 254 -9.65 41.81 21.83
N SER A 255 -10.34 40.97 22.61
CA SER A 255 -11.65 41.33 23.20
C SER A 255 -11.61 42.59 24.12
N ASN A 256 -10.45 42.89 24.65
CA ASN A 256 -10.20 44.11 25.46
C ASN A 256 -9.82 45.33 24.59
N GLY A 257 -9.81 45.22 23.29
CA GLY A 257 -9.47 46.27 22.33
C GLY A 257 -7.96 46.41 22.02
N ASP A 258 -7.09 45.64 22.66
CA ASP A 258 -5.66 45.69 22.39
C ASP A 258 -5.29 45.07 21.03
N PRO A 259 -4.34 45.66 20.29
CA PRO A 259 -3.91 45.13 19.01
C PRO A 259 -3.02 43.90 19.21
N TYR A 260 -3.35 42.81 18.50
CA TYR A 260 -2.50 41.64 18.43
C TYR A 260 -1.65 41.68 17.16
N TYR A 261 -0.33 41.68 17.32
CA TYR A 261 0.62 41.88 16.23
C TYR A 261 1.15 40.59 15.69
N CYS A 262 1.43 40.58 14.38
CA CYS A 262 2.18 39.51 13.69
C CYS A 262 3.28 40.11 12.81
N TRP A 263 4.25 39.30 12.43
CA TRP A 263 5.21 39.65 11.40
C TRP A 263 4.70 39.26 10.06
N GLN A 264 4.56 40.25 9.16
CA GLN A 264 4.21 40.03 7.76
C GLN A 264 5.47 39.96 6.91
N TYR A 265 5.64 38.85 6.19
CA TYR A 265 6.70 38.68 5.21
C TYR A 265 6.06 38.74 3.83
N ILE A 266 6.69 39.49 2.92
CA ILE A 266 6.30 39.53 1.50
C ILE A 266 7.50 39.13 0.67
N LEU A 267 7.39 38.04 -0.04
CA LEU A 267 8.39 37.52 -0.95
C LEU A 267 8.04 37.98 -2.38
N PRO A 268 8.92 38.75 -3.03
CA PRO A 268 8.69 39.21 -4.38
C PRO A 268 8.79 38.07 -5.38
N VAL A 269 8.29 38.30 -6.58
CA VAL A 269 8.40 37.36 -7.68
C VAL A 269 9.85 37.31 -8.18
N THR A 270 10.46 36.15 -8.01
CA THR A 270 11.80 35.80 -8.48
C THR A 270 11.76 34.53 -9.32
N LYS A 271 12.88 34.09 -9.87
CA LYS A 271 12.97 32.75 -10.50
C LYS A 271 12.61 31.65 -9.50
N VAL A 272 13.10 31.73 -8.26
CA VAL A 272 12.84 30.74 -7.20
C VAL A 272 11.35 30.71 -6.81
N THR A 273 10.71 31.84 -6.54
CA THR A 273 9.30 31.88 -6.17
C THR A 273 8.39 31.42 -7.31
N LYS A 274 8.79 31.62 -8.58
CA LYS A 274 8.11 31.04 -9.73
C LYS A 274 8.23 29.53 -9.75
N SER A 275 9.42 28.96 -9.54
CA SER A 275 9.61 27.51 -9.45
C SER A 275 8.74 26.90 -8.32
N VAL A 276 8.66 27.56 -7.16
CA VAL A 276 7.76 27.14 -6.08
C VAL A 276 6.30 27.17 -6.55
N LEU A 277 5.87 28.24 -7.22
CA LEU A 277 4.49 28.34 -7.74
C LEU A 277 4.18 27.27 -8.80
N ASP A 278 5.15 26.94 -9.64
CA ASP A 278 5.01 25.87 -10.64
C ASP A 278 4.83 24.50 -9.97
N ILE A 279 5.53 24.27 -8.84
CA ILE A 279 5.40 23.05 -8.05
C ILE A 279 4.01 22.93 -7.41
N ILE A 280 3.56 23.96 -6.66
CA ILE A 280 2.35 23.87 -5.82
C ILE A 280 1.07 24.31 -6.54
N GLY A 281 1.20 24.95 -7.68
CA GLY A 281 0.10 25.55 -8.40
C GLY A 281 -0.60 26.69 -7.62
N LYS A 282 -1.60 27.30 -8.23
CA LYS A 282 -2.39 28.39 -7.60
C LYS A 282 -3.25 27.93 -6.43
N ASN A 283 -3.56 26.65 -6.38
CA ASN A 283 -4.43 26.05 -5.36
C ASN A 283 -3.64 25.50 -4.16
N LYS A 284 -2.32 25.70 -4.13
CA LYS A 284 -1.42 25.24 -3.05
C LYS A 284 -1.57 23.74 -2.76
N LYS A 285 -1.53 22.90 -3.80
CA LYS A 285 -1.60 21.45 -3.66
C LYS A 285 -0.20 20.84 -3.65
N ILE A 286 -0.01 19.86 -2.79
CA ILE A 286 1.21 19.04 -2.80
C ILE A 286 1.15 18.13 -4.04
N PRO A 287 2.10 18.26 -4.98
CA PRO A 287 2.08 17.47 -6.22
C PRO A 287 2.58 16.04 -6.00
N ASN A 288 2.19 15.13 -6.90
CA ASN A 288 2.65 13.73 -6.82
C ASN A 288 4.18 13.58 -6.99
N THR A 289 4.84 14.52 -7.66
CA THR A 289 6.31 14.50 -7.82
C THR A 289 7.07 14.54 -6.51
N VAL A 290 6.47 15.03 -5.41
CA VAL A 290 7.09 14.95 -4.07
C VAL A 290 7.37 13.50 -3.65
N LEU A 291 6.56 12.53 -4.11
CA LEU A 291 6.71 11.13 -3.75
C LEU A 291 7.90 10.44 -4.44
N GLU A 292 8.55 11.12 -5.37
CA GLU A 292 9.79 10.67 -6.02
C GLU A 292 11.05 11.09 -5.24
N LEU A 293 10.90 11.83 -4.14
CA LEU A 293 12.01 12.28 -3.32
C LEU A 293 12.51 11.18 -2.36
N PRO A 294 13.79 11.19 -2.01
CA PRO A 294 14.35 10.27 -1.03
C PRO A 294 13.67 10.36 0.34
N SER A 295 13.64 9.25 1.07
CA SER A 295 12.95 9.15 2.37
C SER A 295 13.40 10.18 3.39
N TYR A 296 14.68 10.50 3.45
CA TYR A 296 15.23 11.50 4.37
C TYR A 296 14.76 12.92 4.01
N ILE A 297 14.58 13.22 2.71
CA ILE A 297 14.02 14.47 2.24
C ILE A 297 12.53 14.55 2.59
N LEU A 298 11.76 13.49 2.32
CA LEU A 298 10.34 13.44 2.71
C LEU A 298 10.15 13.68 4.21
N LYS A 299 11.02 13.12 5.04
CA LYS A 299 11.02 13.36 6.50
C LYS A 299 11.28 14.83 6.84
N GLU A 300 12.26 15.46 6.21
CA GLU A 300 12.58 16.87 6.41
C GLU A 300 11.40 17.77 5.99
N LEU A 301 10.78 17.50 4.84
CA LEU A 301 9.63 18.26 4.35
C LEU A 301 8.41 18.14 5.27
N LEU A 302 8.17 16.96 5.83
CA LEU A 302 7.10 16.75 6.82
C LEU A 302 7.36 17.53 8.11
N ILE A 303 8.61 17.56 8.58
CA ILE A 303 9.02 18.37 9.74
C ILE A 303 8.86 19.86 9.43
N THR A 304 9.26 20.30 8.25
CA THR A 304 9.07 21.69 7.80
C THR A 304 7.59 22.07 7.80
N TYR A 305 6.72 21.25 7.20
CA TYR A 305 5.27 21.49 7.21
C TYR A 305 4.72 21.58 8.65
N ALA A 306 5.12 20.64 9.52
CA ALA A 306 4.65 20.58 10.91
C ALA A 306 5.11 21.77 11.77
N LYS A 307 6.19 22.44 11.40
CA LYS A 307 6.61 23.69 12.07
C LYS A 307 5.60 24.82 11.82
N PHE A 308 5.01 24.90 10.63
CA PHE A 308 4.01 25.93 10.29
C PHE A 308 2.60 25.52 10.71
N ASP A 309 2.12 24.37 10.29
CA ASP A 309 0.73 23.92 10.53
C ASP A 309 0.69 22.56 11.25
N GLY A 310 1.34 22.50 12.40
CA GLY A 310 1.39 21.29 13.20
C GLY A 310 2.00 21.50 14.58
N THR A 311 2.15 20.39 15.29
CA THR A 311 2.83 20.31 16.58
C THR A 311 3.87 19.20 16.56
N ILE A 312 5.05 19.47 17.11
CA ILE A 312 6.12 18.50 17.30
C ILE A 312 6.29 18.29 18.79
N ASP A 313 6.06 17.07 19.25
CA ASP A 313 6.19 16.74 20.67
C ASP A 313 7.67 16.65 21.05
N LYS A 314 8.11 17.57 21.90
CA LYS A 314 9.50 17.68 22.37
C LYS A 314 9.79 16.81 23.61
N ARG A 315 8.79 16.11 24.16
CA ARG A 315 9.02 15.21 25.28
C ARG A 315 9.98 14.09 24.88
N THR A 316 10.94 13.81 25.73
CA THR A 316 12.11 12.94 25.46
C THR A 316 11.78 11.53 24.94
N ASN A 317 10.55 11.05 25.12
CA ASN A 317 10.15 9.68 24.72
C ASN A 317 9.04 9.63 23.66
N CYS A 318 8.53 10.76 23.16
CA CYS A 318 7.35 10.74 22.31
C CYS A 318 7.68 10.67 20.81
N ASN A 319 8.73 11.33 20.34
CA ASN A 319 9.14 11.38 18.93
C ASN A 319 7.95 11.41 17.95
N CYS A 320 6.92 12.20 18.28
CA CYS A 320 5.68 12.29 17.53
C CYS A 320 5.47 13.70 17.02
N MET A 321 4.82 13.81 15.86
CA MET A 321 4.28 15.07 15.39
C MET A 321 2.84 14.90 14.93
N THR A 322 2.08 15.97 14.97
CA THR A 322 0.72 16.04 14.44
C THR A 322 0.66 17.19 13.45
N ILE A 323 0.14 16.91 12.27
CA ILE A 323 -0.12 17.89 11.22
C ILE A 323 -1.62 18.07 11.10
N TYR A 324 -2.04 19.32 10.86
CA TYR A 324 -3.45 19.68 10.67
C TYR A 324 -3.68 20.19 9.26
N SER A 325 -4.82 19.87 8.67
CA SER A 325 -5.24 20.45 7.39
C SER A 325 -6.76 20.36 7.23
N THR A 326 -7.35 21.36 6.62
CA THR A 326 -8.74 21.31 6.13
C THR A 326 -8.81 20.81 4.68
N ASP A 327 -7.66 20.59 4.05
CA ASP A 327 -7.54 20.10 2.68
C ASP A 327 -7.23 18.60 2.67
N GLU A 328 -8.21 17.80 2.22
CA GLU A 328 -8.09 16.34 2.21
C GLU A 328 -6.99 15.86 1.25
N HIS A 329 -6.80 16.50 0.10
CA HIS A 329 -5.72 16.15 -0.82
C HIS A 329 -4.35 16.31 -0.17
N ASN A 330 -4.11 17.47 0.48
CA ASN A 330 -2.80 17.73 1.10
C ASN A 330 -2.54 16.77 2.26
N ILE A 331 -3.56 16.48 3.11
CA ILE A 331 -3.36 15.53 4.22
C ILE A 331 -3.13 14.09 3.73
N ASP A 332 -3.76 13.69 2.64
CA ASP A 332 -3.53 12.38 2.01
C ASP A 332 -2.12 12.31 1.39
N MET A 333 -1.62 13.39 0.79
CA MET A 333 -0.25 13.47 0.29
C MET A 333 0.78 13.41 1.44
N LEU A 334 0.56 14.14 2.53
CA LEU A 334 1.40 14.09 3.73
C LEU A 334 1.41 12.67 4.36
N GLN A 335 0.27 11.96 4.31
CA GLN A 335 0.21 10.57 4.75
C GLN A 335 1.07 9.66 3.87
N LYS A 336 1.01 9.80 2.53
CA LYS A 336 1.85 9.04 1.60
C LYS A 336 3.33 9.35 1.79
N MET A 337 3.69 10.63 1.93
CA MET A 337 5.06 11.04 2.26
C MET A 337 5.55 10.36 3.55
N SER A 338 4.71 10.29 4.59
CA SER A 338 5.06 9.64 5.86
C SER A 338 5.34 8.14 5.67
N ILE A 339 4.51 7.45 4.88
CA ILE A 339 4.69 6.03 4.56
C ILE A 339 6.03 5.80 3.86
N LEU A 340 6.34 6.61 2.84
CA LEU A 340 7.56 6.53 2.04
C LEU A 340 8.81 7.04 2.78
N ALA A 341 8.62 7.84 3.82
CA ALA A 341 9.69 8.26 4.73
C ALA A 341 10.00 7.22 5.83
N GLY A 342 9.35 6.04 5.79
CA GLY A 342 9.51 5.02 6.81
C GLY A 342 8.88 5.37 8.17
N MET A 343 7.91 6.28 8.19
CA MET A 343 7.28 6.75 9.42
C MET A 343 5.82 6.30 9.53
N ARG A 344 5.52 5.57 10.60
CA ARG A 344 4.14 5.16 10.90
C ARG A 344 3.25 6.36 11.12
N CYS A 345 2.09 6.38 10.46
CA CYS A 345 1.14 7.49 10.56
C CYS A 345 -0.31 7.02 10.59
N ILE A 346 -1.19 7.89 11.08
CA ILE A 346 -2.65 7.68 11.14
C ILE A 346 -3.35 8.99 10.79
N LYS A 347 -4.24 8.95 9.81
CA LYS A 347 -5.16 10.05 9.49
C LYS A 347 -6.44 9.89 10.32
N ARG A 348 -6.93 10.99 10.89
CA ARG A 348 -8.27 11.09 11.48
C ARG A 348 -8.95 12.32 10.94
N SER A 349 -10.21 12.20 10.57
CA SER A 349 -11.05 13.31 10.12
C SER A 349 -12.10 13.61 11.19
N PHE A 350 -12.34 14.89 11.41
CA PHE A 350 -13.31 15.38 12.36
C PHE A 350 -14.24 16.36 11.63
N THR A 351 -15.54 16.21 11.83
CA THR A 351 -16.55 17.06 11.23
C THR A 351 -17.16 17.99 12.28
N ASN A 352 -17.58 19.19 11.85
CA ASN A 352 -18.28 20.16 12.68
C ASN A 352 -17.55 20.51 13.99
N GLN A 353 -16.21 20.66 13.93
CA GLN A 353 -15.43 21.07 15.09
C GLN A 353 -15.62 22.55 15.38
N LYS A 354 -16.01 22.86 16.61
CA LYS A 354 -15.99 24.24 17.13
C LYS A 354 -14.56 24.61 17.51
N VAL A 355 -14.07 25.70 16.98
CA VAL A 355 -12.75 26.24 17.26
C VAL A 355 -12.86 27.73 17.54
N ILE A 356 -11.93 28.26 18.34
CA ILE A 356 -11.81 29.69 18.57
C ILE A 356 -10.71 30.23 17.67
N CYS A 357 -11.11 31.02 16.66
CA CYS A 357 -10.19 31.75 15.80
C CYS A 357 -10.31 33.24 16.08
N ASN A 358 -9.19 33.90 16.45
CA ASN A 358 -9.17 35.34 16.75
C ASN A 358 -10.25 35.75 17.77
N ASN A 359 -10.42 34.95 18.84
CA ASN A 359 -11.46 35.10 19.87
C ASN A 359 -12.92 35.00 19.39
N ILE A 360 -13.16 34.50 18.18
CA ILE A 360 -14.48 34.23 17.64
C ILE A 360 -14.67 32.73 17.56
N GLU A 361 -15.75 32.22 18.17
CA GLU A 361 -16.14 30.82 17.99
C GLU A 361 -16.59 30.62 16.54
N THR A 362 -15.94 29.73 15.85
CA THR A 362 -16.28 29.35 14.47
C THR A 362 -16.37 27.83 14.35
N THR A 363 -17.14 27.37 13.36
CA THR A 363 -17.27 25.95 13.10
C THR A 363 -16.49 25.59 11.85
N ILE A 364 -15.46 24.73 12.01
CA ILE A 364 -14.77 24.09 10.88
C ILE A 364 -15.61 22.89 10.47
N ARG A 365 -16.09 22.87 9.21
CA ARG A 365 -16.92 21.78 8.69
C ARG A 365 -16.19 20.44 8.70
N GLU A 366 -14.92 20.44 8.28
CA GLU A 366 -14.06 19.25 8.31
C GLU A 366 -12.61 19.66 8.57
N ILE A 367 -11.92 18.90 9.43
CA ILE A 367 -10.50 19.03 9.70
C ILE A 367 -9.87 17.63 9.78
N HIS A 368 -8.70 17.50 9.19
CA HIS A 368 -7.92 16.28 9.19
C HIS A 368 -6.68 16.42 10.06
N HIS A 369 -6.45 15.44 10.90
CA HIS A 369 -5.25 15.32 11.71
C HIS A 369 -4.43 14.14 11.23
N LEU A 370 -3.16 14.35 10.97
CA LEU A 370 -2.18 13.31 10.66
C LEU A 370 -1.21 13.16 11.83
N TYR A 371 -1.34 12.05 12.54
CA TYR A 371 -0.44 11.69 13.64
C TYR A 371 0.71 10.86 13.09
N ILE A 372 1.95 11.29 13.30
CA ILE A 372 3.16 10.66 12.74
C ILE A 372 4.11 10.33 13.88
N HIS A 373 4.66 9.11 13.85
CA HIS A 373 5.73 8.69 14.75
C HIS A 373 7.06 8.67 14.00
N LEU A 374 7.98 9.58 14.34
CA LEU A 374 9.20 9.86 13.57
C LEU A 374 10.20 8.71 13.47
N ASN A 375 10.18 7.78 14.42
CA ASN A 375 11.19 6.72 14.56
C ASN A 375 10.57 5.31 14.61
N ARG A 376 9.34 5.13 14.12
CA ARG A 376 8.70 3.81 14.05
C ARG A 376 8.02 3.62 12.71
N SER A 377 8.25 2.46 12.11
CA SER A 377 7.65 2.02 10.85
C SER A 377 6.66 0.88 11.03
N GLU A 378 6.49 0.35 12.25
CA GLU A 378 5.72 -0.87 12.52
C GLU A 378 4.76 -0.71 13.69
N THR A 379 3.74 -1.56 13.73
CA THR A 379 2.76 -1.65 14.82
C THR A 379 2.80 -3.04 15.43
N ARG A 380 2.90 -3.07 16.76
CA ARG A 380 2.77 -4.31 17.53
C ARG A 380 1.31 -4.69 17.67
N ILE A 381 1.02 -5.95 17.40
CA ILE A 381 -0.28 -6.60 17.56
C ILE A 381 -0.20 -7.53 18.74
N ASN A 382 -1.18 -7.44 19.64
CA ASN A 382 -1.34 -8.33 20.79
C ASN A 382 -2.51 -9.29 20.56
N GLU A 383 -2.62 -10.30 21.39
CA GLU A 383 -3.68 -11.32 21.32
C GLU A 383 -5.10 -10.71 21.31
N LYS A 384 -5.33 -9.69 22.13
CA LYS A 384 -6.62 -8.99 22.25
C LYS A 384 -7.02 -8.14 21.03
N ASP A 385 -6.08 -7.87 20.13
CA ASP A 385 -6.32 -7.03 18.94
C ASP A 385 -6.95 -7.84 17.79
N TRP A 386 -7.02 -9.18 17.94
CA TRP A 386 -7.58 -10.09 16.95
C TRP A 386 -9.04 -10.40 17.25
N SER A 387 -9.86 -10.46 16.21
CA SER A 387 -11.22 -10.96 16.27
C SER A 387 -11.61 -11.69 14.99
N LYS A 388 -12.54 -12.64 15.09
CA LYS A 388 -13.13 -13.36 13.96
C LYS A 388 -14.60 -13.00 13.85
N LYS A 389 -15.09 -12.88 12.62
CA LYS A 389 -16.48 -12.53 12.32
C LYS A 389 -16.97 -13.33 11.13
N GLN A 390 -18.21 -13.81 11.19
CA GLN A 390 -18.91 -14.28 9.99
C GLN A 390 -19.21 -13.08 9.11
N PHE A 391 -18.94 -13.22 7.82
CA PHE A 391 -19.08 -12.16 6.83
C PHE A 391 -19.67 -12.71 5.55
N SER A 392 -20.72 -12.06 5.07
CA SER A 392 -21.30 -12.30 3.75
C SER A 392 -21.31 -10.98 2.99
N GLY A 393 -20.49 -10.88 1.94
CA GLY A 393 -20.33 -9.62 1.21
C GLY A 393 -19.32 -9.76 0.08
N TYR A 394 -18.83 -8.61 -0.41
CA TYR A 394 -17.79 -8.59 -1.45
C TYR A 394 -16.42 -8.34 -0.85
N VAL A 395 -15.42 -9.01 -1.42
CA VAL A 395 -14.00 -8.84 -1.12
C VAL A 395 -13.23 -8.61 -2.40
N TRP A 396 -12.07 -7.96 -2.29
CA TRP A 396 -11.26 -7.62 -3.45
C TRP A 396 -9.77 -7.64 -3.12
N CYS A 397 -8.93 -7.68 -4.12
CA CYS A 397 -7.49 -7.51 -3.99
C CYS A 397 -6.86 -7.27 -5.36
N VAL A 398 -5.60 -6.86 -5.38
CA VAL A 398 -4.74 -6.89 -6.57
C VAL A 398 -3.52 -7.75 -6.32
N SER A 399 -2.91 -8.28 -7.39
CA SER A 399 -1.61 -8.91 -7.31
C SER A 399 -0.54 -8.06 -8.00
N ASN A 400 0.70 -8.21 -7.58
CA ASN A 400 1.88 -7.59 -8.17
C ASN A 400 3.12 -8.45 -7.89
N ARG A 401 4.25 -8.14 -8.55
CA ARG A 401 5.48 -8.93 -8.48
C ARG A 401 6.13 -9.01 -7.08
N ASN A 402 5.92 -8.01 -6.23
CA ASN A 402 6.52 -7.98 -4.88
C ASN A 402 5.64 -8.67 -3.83
N GLU A 403 4.46 -9.16 -4.22
CA GLU A 403 3.52 -9.90 -3.37
C GLU A 403 2.97 -9.13 -2.17
N THR A 404 3.13 -7.81 -2.13
CA THR A 404 2.65 -6.92 -1.07
C THR A 404 1.81 -5.78 -1.60
N ILE A 405 0.91 -5.27 -0.77
CA ILE A 405 0.13 -4.06 -1.01
C ILE A 405 0.16 -3.17 0.23
N ILE A 406 0.07 -1.87 0.01
CA ILE A 406 -0.08 -0.89 1.08
C ILE A 406 -1.56 -0.55 1.17
N THR A 407 -2.17 -0.84 2.30
CA THR A 407 -3.60 -0.64 2.54
C THR A 407 -3.86 0.47 3.53
N ARG A 408 -5.04 1.10 3.37
CA ARG A 408 -5.59 2.05 4.32
C ARG A 408 -7.02 1.65 4.69
N ARG A 409 -7.30 1.53 5.98
CA ARG A 409 -8.66 1.33 6.49
C ARG A 409 -8.89 2.23 7.69
N ASN A 410 -9.95 3.02 7.68
CA ASN A 410 -10.23 4.01 8.72
C ASN A 410 -9.02 4.92 9.02
N GLY A 411 -8.30 5.36 7.96
CA GLY A 411 -7.12 6.23 8.05
C GLY A 411 -5.84 5.57 8.58
N LYS A 412 -5.87 4.27 8.90
CA LYS A 412 -4.75 3.49 9.44
C LYS A 412 -4.11 2.66 8.33
N ILE A 413 -2.79 2.59 8.35
CA ILE A 413 -1.98 1.98 7.30
C ILE A 413 -1.51 0.59 7.70
N ALA A 414 -1.48 -0.34 6.74
CA ALA A 414 -0.81 -1.63 6.89
C ALA A 414 -0.17 -2.06 5.56
N ILE A 415 1.00 -2.66 5.63
CA ILE A 415 1.63 -3.38 4.51
C ILE A 415 1.33 -4.85 4.72
N ILE A 416 0.59 -5.44 3.79
CA ILE A 416 0.13 -6.84 3.86
C ILE A 416 0.45 -7.58 2.56
N GLY A 417 0.27 -8.88 2.55
CA GLY A 417 0.39 -9.68 1.33
C GLY A 417 -0.74 -9.38 0.34
N ASN A 418 -0.62 -9.90 -0.87
CA ASN A 418 -1.65 -9.82 -1.89
C ASN A 418 -2.16 -11.20 -2.31
N CYS A 419 -3.16 -11.24 -3.19
CA CYS A 419 -3.59 -12.47 -3.86
C CYS A 419 -2.52 -12.98 -4.82
N LYS A 420 -2.44 -14.31 -4.97
CA LYS A 420 -1.62 -14.98 -5.99
C LYS A 420 -2.44 -16.04 -6.75
N GLY A 421 -2.34 -16.04 -8.08
CA GLY A 421 -2.78 -17.17 -8.91
C GLY A 421 -1.63 -18.18 -9.02
N GLN A 422 -1.59 -19.17 -8.13
CA GLN A 422 -0.42 -20.04 -7.96
C GLN A 422 -0.74 -21.54 -8.06
N ALA A 423 -1.95 -21.88 -8.48
CA ALA A 423 -2.41 -23.26 -8.47
C ALA A 423 -2.82 -23.74 -9.86
N PHE A 424 -2.56 -25.01 -10.13
CA PHE A 424 -2.97 -25.72 -11.34
C PHE A 424 -3.60 -27.07 -10.98
N ASP A 425 -4.73 -27.39 -11.63
CA ASP A 425 -5.39 -28.69 -11.57
C ASP A 425 -5.05 -29.45 -12.85
N LEU A 426 -4.32 -30.55 -12.74
CA LEU A 426 -3.71 -31.26 -13.82
C LEU A 426 -4.28 -32.67 -13.95
N ILE A 427 -4.47 -33.13 -15.18
CA ILE A 427 -4.71 -34.52 -15.50
C ILE A 427 -3.68 -35.02 -16.53
N SER A 428 -3.51 -36.32 -16.62
CA SER A 428 -2.70 -36.98 -17.66
C SER A 428 -3.48 -38.08 -18.37
N ALA A 429 -3.23 -38.25 -19.66
CA ALA A 429 -3.75 -39.38 -20.41
C ALA A 429 -2.97 -40.67 -20.11
N LYS A 430 -1.80 -40.61 -19.47
CA LYS A 430 -0.90 -41.72 -19.21
C LYS A 430 -0.80 -42.13 -17.75
N LEU A 431 -1.12 -41.25 -16.83
CA LEU A 431 -0.98 -41.45 -15.39
C LEU A 431 -2.25 -41.06 -14.66
N THR A 432 -2.64 -41.82 -13.68
CA THR A 432 -3.68 -41.46 -12.74
C THR A 432 -3.18 -40.38 -11.77
N ALA A 433 -4.07 -39.65 -11.11
CA ALA A 433 -3.69 -38.66 -10.11
C ALA A 433 -2.91 -39.28 -8.94
N LYS A 434 -3.24 -40.51 -8.57
CA LYS A 434 -2.52 -41.26 -7.52
C LYS A 434 -1.09 -41.55 -7.93
N GLU A 435 -0.88 -42.11 -9.12
CA GLU A 435 0.47 -42.36 -9.66
C GLU A 435 1.29 -41.09 -9.79
N MET A 436 0.69 -39.99 -10.24
CA MET A 436 1.36 -38.70 -10.32
C MET A 436 1.85 -38.23 -8.92
N ARG A 437 1.02 -38.38 -7.90
CA ARG A 437 1.41 -38.03 -6.50
C ARG A 437 2.52 -38.93 -5.99
N GLU A 438 2.46 -40.24 -6.22
CA GLU A 438 3.49 -41.19 -5.80
C GLU A 438 4.82 -40.94 -6.51
N ILE A 439 4.82 -40.64 -7.80
CA ILE A 439 6.04 -40.29 -8.54
C ILE A 439 6.66 -39.01 -7.99
N LEU A 440 5.86 -37.99 -7.71
CA LEU A 440 6.36 -36.72 -7.12
C LEU A 440 6.95 -36.94 -5.74
N GLU A 441 6.27 -37.71 -4.88
CA GLU A 441 6.73 -38.04 -3.53
C GLU A 441 8.07 -38.78 -3.55
N ASN A 442 8.22 -39.77 -4.46
CA ASN A 442 9.44 -40.55 -4.62
C ASN A 442 10.59 -39.76 -5.26
N ASN A 443 10.32 -38.62 -5.90
CA ASN A 443 11.32 -37.78 -6.57
C ASN A 443 11.33 -36.34 -6.02
N GLN A 444 10.95 -36.15 -4.77
CA GLN A 444 10.83 -34.81 -4.18
C GLN A 444 12.16 -34.05 -4.10
N ASP A 445 13.30 -34.77 -4.09
CA ASP A 445 14.65 -34.22 -4.18
C ASP A 445 14.92 -33.46 -5.49
N LYS A 446 14.26 -33.85 -6.59
CA LYS A 446 14.37 -33.22 -7.90
C LYS A 446 13.51 -31.97 -8.07
N LEU A 447 12.64 -31.66 -7.11
CA LEU A 447 11.86 -30.44 -7.14
C LEU A 447 12.73 -29.20 -6.98
N LYS A 448 12.67 -28.29 -7.95
CA LYS A 448 13.33 -26.97 -7.90
C LYS A 448 12.74 -26.09 -6.81
N TYR A 449 11.41 -26.14 -6.70
CA TYR A 449 10.64 -25.39 -5.70
C TYR A 449 9.80 -26.33 -4.84
N PRO A 450 9.60 -26.00 -3.54
CA PRO A 450 8.63 -26.70 -2.72
C PRO A 450 7.22 -26.47 -3.25
N ILE A 451 6.41 -27.53 -3.29
CA ILE A 451 5.03 -27.52 -3.77
C ILE A 451 4.06 -28.05 -2.71
N ARG A 452 2.81 -27.56 -2.75
CA ARG A 452 1.71 -28.20 -2.04
C ARG A 452 0.93 -29.04 -3.05
N VAL A 453 0.45 -30.18 -2.57
CA VAL A 453 -0.32 -31.15 -3.36
C VAL A 453 -1.58 -31.49 -2.59
N GLU A 454 -2.75 -31.25 -3.18
CA GLU A 454 -4.02 -31.69 -2.62
C GLU A 454 -4.17 -33.19 -2.86
N LYS A 455 -4.50 -33.93 -1.81
CA LYS A 455 -4.65 -35.38 -1.88
C LYS A 455 -6.09 -35.83 -1.65
N TRP A 456 -6.83 -35.14 -0.80
CA TRP A 456 -8.21 -35.50 -0.43
C TRP A 456 -9.13 -34.28 -0.43
N ASP A 457 -10.39 -34.52 -0.80
CA ASP A 457 -11.50 -33.61 -0.54
C ASP A 457 -12.50 -34.24 0.47
N ASN A 458 -13.70 -33.67 0.61
CA ASN A 458 -14.73 -34.22 1.50
C ASN A 458 -15.34 -35.53 0.98
N ASN A 459 -15.13 -35.89 -0.28
CA ASN A 459 -15.69 -37.09 -0.96
C ASN A 459 -14.63 -38.21 -1.12
N GLY A 460 -13.38 -37.98 -0.69
CA GLY A 460 -12.31 -38.95 -0.75
C GLY A 460 -11.05 -38.48 -1.50
N GLU A 461 -10.31 -39.36 -2.14
CA GLU A 461 -9.13 -39.05 -2.91
C GLU A 461 -9.51 -38.41 -4.26
N ILE A 462 -8.93 -37.22 -4.55
CA ILE A 462 -9.24 -36.48 -5.78
C ILE A 462 -8.63 -37.12 -7.01
N THR A 463 -9.35 -37.03 -8.16
CA THR A 463 -9.00 -37.66 -9.45
C THR A 463 -8.13 -36.79 -10.36
N TRP A 464 -7.68 -35.65 -9.87
CA TRP A 464 -6.73 -34.75 -10.55
C TRP A 464 -5.52 -34.45 -9.65
N LEU A 465 -4.42 -33.98 -10.24
CA LEU A 465 -3.27 -33.53 -9.53
C LEU A 465 -3.40 -32.01 -9.31
N HIS A 466 -3.74 -31.57 -8.10
CA HIS A 466 -3.65 -30.17 -7.72
C HIS A 466 -2.25 -29.87 -7.22
N ILE A 467 -1.61 -28.84 -7.79
CA ILE A 467 -0.34 -28.32 -7.32
C ILE A 467 -0.43 -26.82 -7.10
N ASP A 468 0.19 -26.34 -6.03
CA ASP A 468 0.43 -24.91 -5.81
C ASP A 468 1.78 -24.67 -5.10
N ILE A 469 2.27 -23.43 -5.14
CA ILE A 469 3.54 -23.01 -4.52
C ILE A 469 3.33 -22.28 -3.19
N GLY A 470 2.25 -22.58 -2.46
CA GLY A 470 1.98 -22.02 -1.13
C GLY A 470 2.97 -22.49 -0.05
N ASN A 471 2.65 -22.18 1.19
CA ASN A 471 3.52 -22.54 2.32
C ASN A 471 3.54 -24.06 2.57
N THR A 472 4.66 -24.69 2.33
CA THR A 472 4.89 -26.14 2.48
C THR A 472 5.33 -26.54 3.89
N LYS A 473 5.33 -25.63 4.87
CA LYS A 473 5.77 -25.88 6.26
C LYS A 473 7.21 -26.44 6.36
N GLY A 474 8.06 -26.10 5.41
CA GLY A 474 9.45 -26.55 5.36
C GLY A 474 9.69 -27.86 4.63
N ASN A 475 8.66 -28.52 4.10
CA ASN A 475 8.78 -29.74 3.30
C ASN A 475 8.97 -29.40 1.81
N LYS A 476 9.56 -30.31 1.05
CA LYS A 476 9.62 -30.21 -0.41
C LYS A 476 8.24 -30.43 -1.05
N ILE A 477 7.48 -31.38 -0.51
CA ILE A 477 6.07 -31.61 -0.84
C ILE A 477 5.25 -31.54 0.44
N TYR A 478 4.18 -30.77 0.44
CA TYR A 478 3.20 -30.74 1.50
C TYR A 478 1.84 -31.22 1.02
N PHE A 479 1.45 -32.41 1.43
CA PHE A 479 0.12 -32.94 1.13
C PHE A 479 -0.93 -32.31 2.05
N PHE A 480 -2.05 -31.89 1.49
CA PHE A 480 -3.15 -31.30 2.26
C PHE A 480 -4.52 -31.82 1.80
N LYS A 481 -5.52 -31.59 2.64
CA LYS A 481 -6.94 -31.78 2.34
C LYS A 481 -7.57 -30.42 2.10
N ALA A 482 -8.41 -30.28 1.04
CA ALA A 482 -9.16 -29.05 0.75
C ALA A 482 -10.29 -28.80 1.76
#